data_c2d9ebde133e04c1350fa61d284c12eb
#
_entry.id   c2d9ebde133e04c1350fa61d284c12eb
#
_cell.length_a   1.000
_cell.length_b   1.000
_cell.length_c   1.000
_cell.angle_alpha   90.00
_cell.angle_beta   90.00
_cell.angle_gamma   90.00
#
_symmetry.space_group_name_H-M   'P 1'
#
loop_
_entity.id
_entity.type
_entity.pdbx_description
1 polymer ?
#
loop_
_entity_poly.entity_id
_entity_poly.type
_entity_poly.pdbx_seq_one_letter_code
_entity_poly.pdbx_strand_id
1 'polypeptide(L)'
;MWHLWDMKIFQTLGFVGIASLLGACGLIKESALDTSGPDLPAFGQELSFFSKYNAGIVLLGEGNSLVAVSPKYQGRVMTSTFGGAEGASLGWINHRLVADEKAAIQSDEVGGEDSFGIGPEGGDFSVFFPAGATYSSENWRAPESFSSEPWKLTARSKTQARFEKFADFENAKGKRFKVKAEREITVLNRPQVSEILGIEIPEAVKLVAFQSFNKLTNAGDAAWTPESGLLNMNVQSCFNANRKVRVFIPYRAGDVAKLGDIVRDNYFEASSGDGSLLVDPSYVEFKVDGRNMSGIGISGRRSEGIAVSFDAYNKILTVILYIKPSGNCAYLQNAWRRSGGDRFDGDAISVYNNGPLARTSAAADRFYEITTYSPALELAAGKSQFHLQRTFHFGGSEYDLGLISYKLTGIAIGQLRGEKQ
;
A
#
# COMPACT_ATOMS: atom_id res chain seq x y z
N MET A 1 3.59 -2.65 -8.85
CA MET A 1 3.88 -1.35 -9.49
C MET A 1 5.37 -1.05 -9.37
N TRP A 2 6.23 -1.58 -10.28
CA TRP A 2 7.67 -1.68 -10.04
C TRP A 2 8.43 -1.43 -11.33
N HIS A 3 9.01 -0.24 -11.51
CA HIS A 3 9.83 0.11 -12.66
C HIS A 3 11.30 -0.18 -12.40
N LEU A 4 11.85 -1.21 -13.03
CA LEU A 4 13.29 -1.46 -13.11
C LEU A 4 13.87 -0.69 -14.31
N TRP A 5 14.75 0.24 -14.06
CA TRP A 5 15.57 0.90 -15.08
C TRP A 5 16.86 0.12 -15.31
N ASP A 6 17.00 -0.47 -16.49
CA ASP A 6 18.28 -0.99 -16.96
C ASP A 6 19.19 0.16 -17.41
N MET A 7 20.27 0.39 -16.68
CA MET A 7 21.36 1.26 -17.14
C MET A 7 22.45 0.43 -17.80
N LYS A 8 22.62 0.57 -19.11
CA LYS A 8 23.84 0.14 -19.82
C LYS A 8 25.03 1.01 -19.44
N ILE A 9 26.07 0.37 -18.92
CA ILE A 9 27.35 0.95 -18.57
C ILE A 9 28.13 1.26 -19.84
N PHE A 10 28.49 2.54 -20.05
CA PHE A 10 29.58 2.91 -20.93
C PHE A 10 30.88 3.06 -20.12
N GLN A 11 31.83 2.15 -20.36
CA GLN A 11 33.21 2.32 -19.93
C GLN A 11 33.93 3.26 -20.89
N THR A 12 34.57 4.29 -20.40
CA THR A 12 35.69 4.94 -21.05
C THR A 12 36.79 5.25 -20.03
N LEU A 13 37.94 4.69 -20.31
CA LEU A 13 39.23 4.87 -19.60
C LEU A 13 39.76 6.27 -19.76
N GLY A 14 40.38 6.81 -18.70
CA GLY A 14 41.24 7.96 -18.77
C GLY A 14 42.14 8.03 -17.52
N PHE A 15 43.42 7.80 -17.73
CA PHE A 15 44.51 7.77 -16.74
C PHE A 15 45.03 9.19 -16.39
N VAL A 16 45.68 9.26 -15.21
CA VAL A 16 46.79 10.14 -14.76
C VAL A 16 46.47 11.29 -13.79
N GLY A 17 47.14 11.21 -12.65
CA GLY A 17 47.48 12.38 -11.82
C GLY A 17 47.59 12.09 -10.33
N ILE A 18 48.76 11.60 -9.87
CA ILE A 18 49.16 11.52 -8.46
C ILE A 18 49.48 12.93 -7.96
N ALA A 19 48.86 13.36 -6.90
CA ALA A 19 49.44 14.41 -6.02
C ALA A 19 49.01 14.15 -4.57
N SER A 20 49.99 13.80 -3.77
CA SER A 20 49.96 13.68 -2.32
C SER A 20 49.76 15.07 -1.67
N LEU A 21 48.84 15.19 -0.73
CA LEU A 21 48.86 16.20 0.33
C LEU A 21 48.27 15.63 1.62
N LEU A 22 49.12 15.70 2.64
CA LEU A 22 48.91 15.32 4.02
C LEU A 22 47.86 16.21 4.72
N GLY A 23 47.06 15.61 5.57
CA GLY A 23 46.70 16.14 6.86
C GLY A 23 45.59 17.18 6.93
N ALA A 24 44.38 16.72 7.20
CA ALA A 24 43.49 17.38 8.15
C ALA A 24 42.49 16.31 8.67
N CYS A 25 42.71 15.87 9.90
CA CYS A 25 41.72 15.19 10.70
C CYS A 25 40.61 16.19 11.02
N GLY A 26 39.69 16.39 10.07
CA GLY A 26 38.47 17.14 10.27
C GLY A 26 37.46 16.18 10.90
N LEU A 27 37.27 16.33 12.21
CA LEU A 27 36.08 15.84 12.89
C LEU A 27 34.87 16.28 12.05
N ILE A 28 34.26 15.34 11.31
CA ILE A 28 32.93 15.52 10.76
C ILE A 28 32.05 15.69 11.99
N LYS A 29 31.74 16.95 12.35
CA LYS A 29 30.61 17.23 13.23
C LYS A 29 29.43 16.56 12.56
N GLU A 30 28.90 15.51 13.18
CA GLU A 30 27.52 15.07 12.93
C GLU A 30 26.70 16.35 13.02
N SER A 31 26.20 16.80 11.87
CA SER A 31 25.22 17.88 11.81
C SER A 31 24.11 17.51 12.76
N ALA A 32 23.74 18.43 13.65
CA ALA A 32 22.67 18.27 14.61
C ALA A 32 21.53 17.49 13.93
N LEU A 33 21.18 16.34 14.51
CA LEU A 33 20.11 15.48 14.03
C LEU A 33 18.89 16.37 13.82
N ASP A 34 18.48 16.53 12.57
CA ASP A 34 17.21 17.15 12.24
C ASP A 34 16.12 16.34 12.94
N THR A 35 15.64 16.86 14.07
CA THR A 35 14.64 16.22 14.92
C THR A 35 13.22 16.53 14.44
N SER A 36 13.06 17.43 13.45
CA SER A 36 11.80 17.70 12.80
C SER A 36 11.58 16.69 11.67
N GLY A 37 10.44 15.99 11.67
CA GLY A 37 9.99 15.21 10.51
C GLY A 37 9.56 16.15 9.38
N PRO A 38 9.40 15.65 8.16
CA PRO A 38 8.81 16.44 7.09
C PRO A 38 7.40 16.85 7.49
N ASP A 39 7.07 18.13 7.34
CA ASP A 39 5.71 18.63 7.54
C ASP A 39 4.77 17.97 6.53
N LEU A 40 3.72 17.35 7.03
CA LEU A 40 2.66 16.86 6.17
C LEU A 40 1.86 18.05 5.62
N PRO A 41 1.44 18.03 4.33
CA PRO A 41 0.61 19.09 3.79
C PRO A 41 -0.71 19.20 4.55
N ALA A 42 -1.29 20.40 4.63
CA ALA A 42 -2.62 20.57 5.20
C ALA A 42 -3.69 19.95 4.28
N PHE A 43 -4.70 19.30 4.85
CA PHE A 43 -5.78 18.66 4.10
C PHE A 43 -6.49 19.64 3.14
N GLY A 44 -6.72 20.88 3.58
CA GLY A 44 -7.33 21.93 2.74
C GLY A 44 -6.46 22.34 1.54
N GLN A 45 -5.14 22.24 1.66
CA GLN A 45 -4.22 22.45 0.54
C GLN A 45 -4.36 21.33 -0.49
N GLU A 46 -4.47 20.07 -0.05
CA GLU A 46 -4.74 18.93 -0.95
C GLU A 46 -6.10 19.06 -1.65
N LEU A 47 -7.15 19.47 -0.94
CA LEU A 47 -8.46 19.72 -1.57
C LEU A 47 -8.39 20.82 -2.65
N SER A 48 -7.63 21.87 -2.40
CA SER A 48 -7.40 22.94 -3.35
C SER A 48 -6.63 22.46 -4.58
N PHE A 49 -5.62 21.65 -4.36
CA PHE A 49 -4.86 20.99 -5.43
C PHE A 49 -5.75 20.08 -6.27
N PHE A 50 -6.52 19.18 -5.66
CA PHE A 50 -7.45 18.31 -6.37
C PHE A 50 -8.50 19.08 -7.17
N SER A 51 -9.01 20.18 -6.63
CA SER A 51 -9.95 21.06 -7.34
C SER A 51 -9.31 21.66 -8.59
N LYS A 52 -8.08 22.14 -8.48
CA LYS A 52 -7.32 22.73 -9.60
C LYS A 52 -7.14 21.74 -10.76
N TYR A 53 -6.93 20.45 -10.46
CA TYR A 53 -6.67 19.40 -11.46
C TYR A 53 -7.88 18.50 -11.72
N ASN A 54 -9.09 18.94 -11.39
CA ASN A 54 -10.35 18.25 -11.67
C ASN A 54 -10.36 16.79 -11.22
N ALA A 55 -9.82 16.52 -10.04
CA ALA A 55 -9.80 15.16 -9.47
C ALA A 55 -11.19 14.65 -9.05
N GLY A 56 -12.23 15.49 -9.10
CA GLY A 56 -13.64 15.11 -8.88
C GLY A 56 -13.93 14.65 -7.45
N ILE A 57 -13.38 15.34 -6.44
CA ILE A 57 -13.45 14.88 -5.04
C ILE A 57 -14.88 14.85 -4.50
N VAL A 58 -15.23 13.72 -3.90
CA VAL A 58 -16.37 13.54 -3.00
C VAL A 58 -15.83 13.57 -1.57
N LEU A 59 -16.18 14.63 -0.84
CA LEU A 59 -15.80 14.77 0.55
C LEU A 59 -16.80 14.02 1.43
N LEU A 60 -16.30 13.13 2.31
CA LEU A 60 -17.07 12.37 3.29
C LEU A 60 -16.60 12.73 4.70
N GLY A 61 -17.46 12.53 5.70
CA GLY A 61 -17.16 12.73 7.11
C GLY A 61 -17.78 13.97 7.71
N GLU A 62 -17.45 14.24 8.98
CA GLU A 62 -17.98 15.35 9.77
C GLU A 62 -16.91 15.96 10.70
N GLY A 63 -17.04 17.26 10.95
CA GLY A 63 -16.14 17.97 11.86
C GLY A 63 -14.69 17.88 11.41
N ASN A 64 -13.84 17.32 12.25
CA ASN A 64 -12.42 17.19 11.99
C ASN A 64 -12.04 15.87 11.31
N SER A 65 -12.96 14.90 11.20
CA SER A 65 -12.71 13.60 10.58
C SER A 65 -13.24 13.61 9.15
N LEU A 66 -12.37 13.87 8.17
CA LEU A 66 -12.72 14.05 6.77
C LEU A 66 -11.95 13.08 5.88
N VAL A 67 -12.60 12.61 4.83
CA VAL A 67 -12.05 11.66 3.85
C VAL A 67 -12.36 12.16 2.44
N ALA A 68 -11.33 12.35 1.61
CA ALA A 68 -11.42 12.81 0.24
C ALA A 68 -11.40 11.62 -0.72
N VAL A 69 -12.49 11.37 -1.43
CA VAL A 69 -12.64 10.22 -2.35
C VAL A 69 -12.78 10.71 -3.79
N SER A 70 -12.04 10.09 -4.73
CA SER A 70 -12.09 10.48 -6.13
C SER A 70 -12.71 9.39 -7.02
N PRO A 71 -13.89 9.66 -7.63
CA PRO A 71 -14.43 8.81 -8.68
C PRO A 71 -13.52 8.69 -9.90
N LYS A 72 -12.76 9.74 -10.22
CA LYS A 72 -11.81 9.78 -11.34
C LYS A 72 -10.73 8.70 -11.18
N TYR A 73 -10.34 8.41 -9.97
CA TYR A 73 -9.32 7.41 -9.61
C TYR A 73 -9.94 6.20 -8.89
N GLN A 74 -10.89 5.51 -9.52
CA GLN A 74 -11.47 4.23 -9.04
C GLN A 74 -12.26 4.32 -7.71
N GLY A 75 -12.85 5.47 -7.37
CA GLY A 75 -13.41 5.68 -6.04
C GLY A 75 -12.36 5.61 -4.93
N ARG A 76 -11.11 5.96 -5.26
CA ARG A 76 -9.93 5.93 -4.37
C ARG A 76 -10.10 6.93 -3.23
N VAL A 77 -9.80 6.52 -2.00
CA VAL A 77 -9.52 7.45 -0.93
C VAL A 77 -8.17 8.10 -1.22
N MET A 78 -8.19 9.35 -1.64
CA MET A 78 -6.98 10.09 -1.95
C MET A 78 -6.23 10.44 -0.67
N THR A 79 -6.91 11.03 0.29
CA THR A 79 -6.37 11.35 1.61
C THR A 79 -7.46 11.55 2.63
N SER A 80 -7.09 11.49 3.91
CA SER A 80 -7.95 11.75 5.05
C SER A 80 -7.28 12.67 6.07
N THR A 81 -8.03 13.12 7.05
CA THR A 81 -7.53 13.92 8.16
C THR A 81 -8.38 13.73 9.41
N PHE A 82 -7.78 13.84 10.58
CA PHE A 82 -8.45 13.96 11.87
C PHE A 82 -8.34 15.38 12.48
N GLY A 83 -7.92 16.36 11.68
CA GLY A 83 -7.71 17.75 12.09
C GLY A 83 -8.51 18.79 11.30
N GLY A 84 -9.51 18.36 10.51
CA GLY A 84 -10.25 19.27 9.62
C GLY A 84 -9.38 19.81 8.48
N ALA A 85 -9.77 20.93 7.88
CA ALA A 85 -9.06 21.51 6.74
C ALA A 85 -7.60 21.89 7.04
N GLU A 86 -7.34 22.36 8.25
CA GLU A 86 -6.00 22.74 8.72
C GLU A 86 -5.17 21.55 9.25
N GLY A 87 -5.80 20.39 9.37
CA GLY A 87 -5.12 19.18 9.84
C GLY A 87 -4.24 18.57 8.76
N ALA A 88 -3.31 17.71 9.19
CA ALA A 88 -2.43 16.99 8.29
C ALA A 88 -3.22 16.10 7.32
N SER A 89 -2.78 16.08 6.06
CA SER A 89 -3.17 15.12 5.03
C SER A 89 -2.40 13.83 5.26
N LEU A 90 -3.10 12.72 5.48
CA LEU A 90 -2.48 11.47 5.94
C LEU A 90 -2.02 10.57 4.79
N GLY A 91 -2.65 10.66 3.62
CA GLY A 91 -2.26 9.93 2.42
C GLY A 91 -1.08 10.57 1.68
N TRP A 92 -0.26 9.74 1.07
CA TRP A 92 0.72 10.22 0.10
C TRP A 92 0.06 10.40 -1.27
N ILE A 93 0.32 11.55 -1.92
CA ILE A 93 -0.21 11.91 -3.24
C ILE A 93 0.94 12.17 -4.20
N ASN A 94 0.89 11.54 -5.36
CA ASN A 94 1.78 11.88 -6.46
C ASN A 94 1.26 13.12 -7.21
N HIS A 95 1.60 14.29 -6.69
CA HIS A 95 1.13 15.57 -7.24
C HIS A 95 1.51 15.73 -8.71
N ARG A 96 2.67 15.23 -9.13
CA ARG A 96 3.11 15.31 -10.52
C ARG A 96 2.19 14.51 -11.45
N LEU A 97 1.84 13.28 -11.07
CA LEU A 97 0.94 12.45 -11.88
C LEU A 97 -0.49 12.99 -11.87
N VAL A 98 -1.00 13.45 -10.74
CA VAL A 98 -2.34 14.07 -10.67
C VAL A 98 -2.43 15.32 -11.54
N ALA A 99 -1.34 16.10 -11.64
CA ALA A 99 -1.26 17.28 -12.48
C ALA A 99 -1.06 16.98 -13.97
N ASP A 100 -0.57 15.81 -14.34
CA ASP A 100 -0.37 15.33 -15.71
C ASP A 100 -1.38 14.24 -16.05
N GLU A 101 -2.53 14.64 -16.63
CA GLU A 101 -3.61 13.69 -16.96
C GLU A 101 -3.17 12.56 -17.89
N LYS A 102 -2.23 12.80 -18.79
CA LYS A 102 -1.73 11.78 -19.72
C LYS A 102 -0.84 10.75 -19.00
N ALA A 103 0.01 11.21 -18.11
CA ALA A 103 0.85 10.33 -17.30
C ALA A 103 0.02 9.53 -16.29
N ALA A 104 -1.01 10.12 -15.69
CA ALA A 104 -1.91 9.46 -14.76
C ALA A 104 -2.70 8.29 -15.39
N ILE A 105 -3.03 8.39 -16.68
CA ILE A 105 -3.73 7.33 -17.43
C ILE A 105 -2.84 6.08 -17.62
N GLN A 106 -1.53 6.26 -17.71
CA GLN A 106 -0.58 5.18 -17.97
C GLN A 106 0.00 4.56 -16.68
N SER A 107 -0.14 5.26 -15.57
CA SER A 107 0.41 4.86 -14.29
C SER A 107 -0.69 4.78 -13.23
N ASP A 108 -0.72 3.68 -12.48
CA ASP A 108 -1.60 3.56 -11.30
C ASP A 108 -1.00 4.23 -10.05
N GLU A 109 0.15 4.94 -10.20
CA GLU A 109 0.96 5.49 -9.11
C GLU A 109 0.51 6.89 -8.63
N VAL A 110 -0.77 7.21 -8.69
CA VAL A 110 -1.28 8.50 -8.19
C VAL A 110 -1.24 8.63 -6.67
N GLY A 111 -0.91 7.54 -5.96
CA GLY A 111 -0.93 7.51 -4.50
C GLY A 111 -2.34 7.30 -3.95
N GLY A 112 -2.57 7.75 -2.73
CA GLY A 112 -3.85 7.62 -2.02
C GLY A 112 -3.83 6.53 -0.95
N GLU A 113 -4.71 6.69 0.05
CA GLU A 113 -4.76 5.84 1.23
C GLU A 113 -5.47 4.50 1.00
N ASP A 114 -6.28 4.39 -0.05
CA ASP A 114 -7.02 3.17 -0.33
C ASP A 114 -7.48 3.14 -1.80
N SER A 115 -6.82 2.32 -2.62
CA SER A 115 -7.18 2.11 -4.01
C SER A 115 -7.64 0.68 -4.23
N PHE A 116 -8.70 0.47 -5.00
CA PHE A 116 -9.14 -0.86 -5.39
C PHE A 116 -8.43 -1.28 -6.67
N GLY A 117 -7.58 -2.27 -6.57
CA GLY A 117 -6.87 -2.89 -7.67
C GLY A 117 -7.33 -4.32 -7.96
N ILE A 118 -6.98 -4.79 -9.13
CA ILE A 118 -7.09 -6.20 -9.54
C ILE A 118 -5.71 -6.75 -9.83
N GLY A 119 -5.55 -8.04 -9.63
CA GLY A 119 -4.31 -8.76 -9.91
C GLY A 119 -4.60 -10.17 -10.41
N PRO A 120 -3.55 -10.97 -10.56
CA PRO A 120 -2.18 -10.72 -10.12
C PRO A 120 -1.42 -9.76 -11.05
N GLU A 121 -0.44 -9.07 -10.48
CA GLU A 121 0.44 -8.21 -11.27
C GLU A 121 1.45 -9.04 -12.05
N GLY A 122 2.00 -10.07 -11.45
CA GLY A 122 2.95 -10.99 -12.08
C GLY A 122 2.40 -12.41 -12.27
N GLY A 123 3.26 -13.33 -12.59
CA GLY A 123 2.93 -14.74 -12.83
C GLY A 123 2.14 -14.99 -14.11
N ASP A 124 1.80 -16.26 -14.37
CA ASP A 124 1.10 -16.67 -15.59
C ASP A 124 -0.29 -16.04 -15.80
N PHE A 125 -0.91 -15.59 -14.72
CA PHE A 125 -2.25 -14.99 -14.76
C PHE A 125 -2.24 -13.47 -14.77
N SER A 126 -1.06 -12.86 -14.86
CA SER A 126 -0.93 -11.40 -14.85
C SER A 126 -1.91 -10.73 -15.81
N VAL A 127 -2.57 -9.69 -15.34
CA VAL A 127 -3.43 -8.81 -16.14
C VAL A 127 -2.72 -7.51 -16.53
N PHE A 128 -1.42 -7.41 -16.22
CA PHE A 128 -0.58 -6.23 -16.48
C PHE A 128 0.38 -6.42 -17.63
N PHE A 129 0.51 -7.65 -18.15
CA PHE A 129 1.39 -7.95 -19.29
C PHE A 129 0.60 -8.57 -20.42
N PRO A 130 0.80 -8.10 -21.66
CA PRO A 130 0.19 -8.71 -22.83
C PRO A 130 0.60 -10.18 -22.98
N ALA A 131 -0.26 -11.00 -23.60
CA ALA A 131 0.01 -12.39 -23.86
C ALA A 131 1.33 -12.56 -24.64
N GLY A 132 2.22 -13.40 -24.12
CA GLY A 132 3.53 -13.65 -24.73
C GLY A 132 4.61 -12.61 -24.48
N ALA A 133 4.30 -11.48 -23.84
CA ALA A 133 5.28 -10.42 -23.57
C ALA A 133 6.33 -10.84 -22.52
N THR A 134 7.51 -10.24 -22.61
CA THR A 134 8.52 -10.30 -21.54
C THR A 134 8.07 -9.45 -20.37
N TYR A 135 8.29 -9.91 -19.15
CA TYR A 135 7.97 -9.16 -17.93
C TYR A 135 9.06 -8.13 -17.65
N SER A 136 8.83 -6.93 -18.17
CA SER A 136 9.71 -5.77 -18.01
C SER A 136 8.84 -4.52 -17.81
N SER A 137 9.40 -3.46 -17.23
CA SER A 137 8.72 -2.18 -17.06
C SER A 137 8.18 -1.58 -18.38
N GLU A 138 8.84 -1.88 -19.49
CA GLU A 138 8.44 -1.40 -20.84
C GLU A 138 7.13 -2.04 -21.31
N ASN A 139 6.86 -3.28 -20.91
CA ASN A 139 5.68 -4.05 -21.29
C ASN A 139 4.57 -4.01 -20.24
N TRP A 140 4.85 -3.48 -19.07
CA TRP A 140 3.87 -3.34 -18.01
C TRP A 140 2.80 -2.30 -18.37
N ARG A 141 1.54 -2.66 -18.22
CA ARG A 141 0.38 -1.76 -18.43
C ARG A 141 -0.71 -2.13 -17.44
N ALA A 142 -1.14 -1.15 -16.65
CA ALA A 142 -2.36 -1.34 -15.86
C ALA A 142 -3.56 -1.56 -16.79
N PRO A 143 -4.52 -2.45 -16.45
CA PRO A 143 -5.73 -2.64 -17.24
C PRO A 143 -6.52 -1.33 -17.35
N GLU A 144 -6.44 -0.65 -18.52
CA GLU A 144 -6.94 0.70 -18.75
C GLU A 144 -8.43 0.84 -18.42
N SER A 145 -9.25 -0.12 -18.86
CA SER A 145 -10.68 -0.13 -18.59
C SER A 145 -11.05 -0.19 -17.10
N PHE A 146 -10.12 -0.65 -16.25
CA PHE A 146 -10.30 -0.71 -14.81
C PHE A 146 -9.62 0.48 -14.10
N SER A 147 -8.39 0.80 -14.47
CA SER A 147 -7.52 1.71 -13.73
C SER A 147 -7.64 3.18 -14.17
N SER A 148 -7.90 3.44 -15.46
CA SER A 148 -7.72 4.78 -16.05
C SER A 148 -9.01 5.54 -16.31
N GLU A 149 -10.15 4.86 -16.35
CA GLU A 149 -11.43 5.50 -16.59
C GLU A 149 -12.17 5.79 -15.27
N PRO A 150 -12.87 6.93 -15.18
CA PRO A 150 -13.67 7.26 -14.00
C PRO A 150 -14.70 6.19 -13.66
N TRP A 151 -14.89 5.95 -12.38
CA TRP A 151 -15.94 5.06 -11.88
C TRP A 151 -17.22 5.84 -11.63
N LYS A 152 -18.35 5.21 -11.94
CA LYS A 152 -19.68 5.83 -11.76
C LYS A 152 -20.01 5.90 -10.27
N LEU A 153 -20.22 7.09 -9.74
CA LEU A 153 -20.80 7.31 -8.43
C LEU A 153 -22.29 6.94 -8.48
N THR A 154 -22.69 5.90 -7.73
CA THR A 154 -24.06 5.36 -7.74
C THR A 154 -24.91 5.82 -6.56
N ALA A 155 -24.25 6.11 -5.43
CA ALA A 155 -24.91 6.66 -4.24
C ALA A 155 -23.93 7.46 -3.40
N ARG A 156 -24.46 8.46 -2.68
CA ARG A 156 -23.69 9.31 -1.77
C ARG A 156 -24.53 9.72 -0.58
N SER A 157 -23.92 9.70 0.60
CA SER A 157 -24.38 10.38 1.80
C SER A 157 -23.24 11.22 2.40
N LYS A 158 -23.42 11.74 3.59
CA LYS A 158 -22.38 12.50 4.31
C LYS A 158 -21.19 11.63 4.72
N THR A 159 -21.43 10.35 4.99
CA THR A 159 -20.42 9.42 5.48
C THR A 159 -20.16 8.23 4.57
N GLN A 160 -20.82 8.15 3.41
CA GLN A 160 -20.73 6.99 2.51
C GLN A 160 -20.76 7.42 1.05
N ALA A 161 -19.97 6.74 0.22
CA ALA A 161 -20.04 6.84 -1.25
C ALA A 161 -19.93 5.45 -1.86
N ARG A 162 -20.73 5.20 -2.92
CA ARG A 162 -20.75 3.94 -3.68
C ARG A 162 -20.37 4.18 -5.13
N PHE A 163 -19.57 3.28 -5.66
CA PHE A 163 -19.07 3.35 -7.02
C PHE A 163 -19.27 2.02 -7.72
N GLU A 164 -19.45 2.06 -9.04
CA GLU A 164 -19.46 0.87 -9.89
C GLU A 164 -18.67 1.10 -11.18
N LYS A 165 -18.11 0.01 -11.71
CA LYS A 165 -17.40 -0.04 -12.98
C LYS A 165 -17.61 -1.38 -13.64
N PHE A 166 -17.82 -1.37 -14.96
CA PHE A 166 -17.69 -2.52 -15.83
C PHE A 166 -16.36 -2.41 -16.56
N ALA A 167 -15.61 -3.50 -16.64
CA ALA A 167 -14.32 -3.53 -17.30
C ALA A 167 -14.11 -4.86 -18.03
N ASP A 168 -13.38 -4.78 -19.14
CA ASP A 168 -12.93 -5.93 -19.93
C ASP A 168 -11.42 -5.86 -20.06
N PHE A 169 -10.73 -6.97 -19.78
CA PHE A 169 -9.28 -7.08 -19.95
C PHE A 169 -8.87 -8.53 -20.19
N GLU A 170 -7.60 -8.73 -20.56
CA GLU A 170 -7.03 -10.03 -20.87
C GLU A 170 -5.81 -10.30 -19.98
N ASN A 171 -5.61 -11.55 -19.59
CA ASN A 171 -4.41 -11.95 -18.87
C ASN A 171 -3.28 -12.39 -19.81
N ALA A 172 -2.09 -12.57 -19.25
CA ALA A 172 -0.90 -13.00 -20.02
C ALA A 172 -1.05 -14.37 -20.73
N LYS A 173 -2.08 -15.15 -20.44
CA LYS A 173 -2.46 -16.38 -21.15
C LYS A 173 -3.47 -16.16 -22.28
N GLY A 174 -3.95 -14.94 -22.49
CA GLY A 174 -4.98 -14.63 -23.48
C GLY A 174 -6.42 -14.92 -23.02
N LYS A 175 -6.64 -15.16 -21.71
CA LYS A 175 -7.99 -15.28 -21.15
C LYS A 175 -8.60 -13.90 -20.97
N ARG A 176 -9.78 -13.70 -21.55
CA ARG A 176 -10.59 -12.49 -21.36
C ARG A 176 -11.46 -12.58 -20.11
N PHE A 177 -11.49 -11.49 -19.38
CA PHE A 177 -12.33 -11.29 -18.20
C PHE A 177 -13.28 -10.14 -18.44
N LYS A 178 -14.58 -10.38 -18.24
CA LYS A 178 -15.59 -9.34 -18.09
C LYS A 178 -15.93 -9.24 -16.62
N VAL A 179 -15.73 -8.09 -16.04
CA VAL A 179 -15.96 -7.87 -14.61
C VAL A 179 -16.93 -6.74 -14.35
N LYS A 180 -17.69 -6.87 -13.28
CA LYS A 180 -18.37 -5.75 -12.62
C LYS A 180 -17.68 -5.55 -11.27
N ALA A 181 -17.11 -4.39 -11.07
CA ALA A 181 -16.53 -3.95 -9.80
C ALA A 181 -17.50 -3.00 -9.10
N GLU A 182 -17.71 -3.22 -7.81
CA GLU A 182 -18.54 -2.39 -6.93
C GLU A 182 -17.69 -2.04 -5.70
N ARG A 183 -17.69 -0.77 -5.34
CA ARG A 183 -16.92 -0.27 -4.21
C ARG A 183 -17.77 0.64 -3.34
N GLU A 184 -17.63 0.50 -2.03
CA GLU A 184 -18.24 1.39 -1.04
C GLU A 184 -17.19 1.88 -0.07
N ILE A 185 -17.11 3.20 0.11
CA ILE A 185 -16.31 3.85 1.15
C ILE A 185 -17.26 4.36 2.22
N THR A 186 -17.02 3.96 3.47
CA THR A 186 -17.81 4.38 4.63
C THR A 186 -16.88 4.96 5.70
N VAL A 187 -17.11 6.20 6.12
CA VAL A 187 -16.44 6.82 7.25
C VAL A 187 -17.03 6.29 8.55
N LEU A 188 -16.16 5.90 9.48
CA LEU A 188 -16.53 5.29 10.76
C LEU A 188 -16.40 6.34 11.89
N ASN A 189 -17.40 6.39 12.75
CA ASN A 189 -17.35 7.23 13.96
C ASN A 189 -16.66 6.50 15.11
N ARG A 190 -16.31 7.22 16.18
CA ARG A 190 -15.58 6.69 17.34
C ARG A 190 -16.24 5.45 17.99
N PRO A 191 -17.57 5.43 18.27
CA PRO A 191 -18.22 4.23 18.79
C PRO A 191 -18.05 3.01 17.87
N GLN A 192 -18.23 3.18 16.57
CA GLN A 192 -18.02 2.09 15.59
C GLN A 192 -16.57 1.60 15.57
N VAL A 193 -15.60 2.53 15.67
CA VAL A 193 -14.18 2.16 15.76
C VAL A 193 -13.91 1.36 17.02
N SER A 194 -14.41 1.79 18.18
CA SER A 194 -14.25 1.06 19.44
C SER A 194 -14.87 -0.33 19.40
N GLU A 195 -16.06 -0.46 18.81
CA GLU A 195 -16.73 -1.75 18.60
C GLU A 195 -15.93 -2.69 17.68
N ILE A 196 -15.48 -2.19 16.54
CA ILE A 196 -14.72 -2.99 15.54
C ILE A 196 -13.39 -3.46 16.14
N LEU A 197 -12.69 -2.60 16.87
CA LEU A 197 -11.39 -2.91 17.44
C LEU A 197 -11.49 -3.67 18.77
N GLY A 198 -12.67 -3.70 19.40
CA GLY A 198 -12.87 -4.32 20.70
C GLY A 198 -12.15 -3.60 21.86
N ILE A 199 -11.81 -2.32 21.66
CA ILE A 199 -11.11 -1.49 22.65
C ILE A 199 -11.76 -0.11 22.76
N GLU A 200 -11.69 0.49 23.94
CA GLU A 200 -12.07 1.88 24.11
C GLU A 200 -10.96 2.80 23.58
N ILE A 201 -11.34 3.77 22.73
CA ILE A 201 -10.42 4.78 22.20
C ILE A 201 -10.52 6.02 23.10
N PRO A 202 -9.43 6.45 23.78
CA PRO A 202 -9.44 7.61 24.65
C PRO A 202 -9.92 8.87 23.92
N GLU A 203 -10.69 9.72 24.60
CA GLU A 203 -11.23 10.95 23.98
C GLU A 203 -10.15 11.94 23.54
N ALA A 204 -9.01 11.96 24.24
CA ALA A 204 -7.86 12.78 23.87
C ALA A 204 -7.20 12.37 22.54
N VAL A 205 -7.44 11.14 22.06
CA VAL A 205 -6.91 10.65 20.79
C VAL A 205 -7.76 11.17 19.65
N LYS A 206 -7.14 11.89 18.72
CA LYS A 206 -7.76 12.30 17.46
C LYS A 206 -7.89 11.07 16.55
N LEU A 207 -8.93 11.05 15.74
CA LEU A 207 -9.26 9.85 14.96
C LEU A 207 -9.91 10.24 13.64
N VAL A 208 -9.47 9.63 12.55
CA VAL A 208 -10.24 9.41 11.32
C VAL A 208 -10.16 7.93 10.95
N ALA A 209 -11.28 7.37 10.57
CA ALA A 209 -11.33 5.96 10.16
C ALA A 209 -12.34 5.78 9.03
N PHE A 210 -12.02 4.85 8.14
CA PHE A 210 -12.92 4.48 7.05
C PHE A 210 -12.79 2.99 6.71
N GLN A 211 -13.83 2.49 6.08
CA GLN A 211 -13.91 1.13 5.55
C GLN A 211 -14.07 1.20 4.05
N SER A 212 -13.33 0.36 3.32
CA SER A 212 -13.58 0.07 1.92
C SER A 212 -14.11 -1.35 1.76
N PHE A 213 -15.30 -1.47 1.19
CA PHE A 213 -15.88 -2.73 0.76
C PHE A 213 -15.75 -2.82 -0.76
N ASN A 214 -14.99 -3.80 -1.24
CA ASN A 214 -14.65 -3.98 -2.64
C ASN A 214 -15.20 -5.32 -3.11
N LYS A 215 -16.05 -5.33 -4.14
CA LYS A 215 -16.70 -6.52 -4.66
C LYS A 215 -16.40 -6.66 -6.15
N LEU A 216 -16.01 -7.86 -6.55
CA LEU A 216 -15.79 -8.23 -7.94
C LEU A 216 -16.74 -9.34 -8.34
N THR A 217 -17.42 -9.14 -9.46
CA THR A 217 -18.36 -10.09 -10.04
C THR A 217 -17.82 -10.57 -11.39
N ASN A 218 -17.85 -11.87 -11.62
CA ASN A 218 -17.64 -12.42 -12.96
C ASN A 218 -18.87 -12.09 -13.82
N ALA A 219 -18.77 -11.06 -14.64
CA ALA A 219 -19.82 -10.60 -15.55
C ALA A 219 -19.75 -11.28 -16.94
N GLY A 220 -18.85 -12.25 -17.13
CA GLY A 220 -18.74 -13.06 -18.33
C GLY A 220 -19.57 -14.34 -18.28
N ASP A 221 -19.51 -15.11 -19.35
CA ASP A 221 -20.30 -16.33 -19.54
C ASP A 221 -19.58 -17.61 -19.07
N ALA A 222 -18.27 -17.54 -18.85
CA ALA A 222 -17.44 -18.68 -18.46
C ALA A 222 -16.87 -18.50 -17.06
N ALA A 223 -16.70 -19.61 -16.33
CA ALA A 223 -16.05 -19.61 -15.02
C ALA A 223 -14.57 -19.18 -15.11
N TRP A 224 -14.07 -18.58 -14.08
CA TRP A 224 -12.64 -18.38 -13.82
C TRP A 224 -12.12 -19.63 -13.11
N THR A 225 -11.14 -20.29 -13.69
CA THR A 225 -10.60 -21.55 -13.16
C THR A 225 -9.08 -21.51 -13.05
N PRO A 226 -8.47 -22.38 -12.23
CA PRO A 226 -7.02 -22.49 -12.12
C PRO A 226 -6.29 -22.78 -13.46
N GLU A 227 -6.96 -23.38 -14.42
CA GLU A 227 -6.38 -23.70 -15.74
C GLU A 227 -6.40 -22.49 -16.68
N SER A 228 -7.51 -21.74 -16.69
CA SER A 228 -7.70 -20.60 -17.60
C SER A 228 -7.16 -19.29 -17.05
N GLY A 229 -7.04 -19.16 -15.75
CA GLY A 229 -6.61 -17.98 -15.02
C GLY A 229 -7.61 -17.50 -14.00
N LEU A 230 -7.08 -17.03 -12.89
CA LEU A 230 -7.82 -16.45 -11.77
C LEU A 230 -7.39 -15.00 -11.58
N LEU A 231 -8.26 -14.23 -10.93
CA LEU A 231 -7.98 -12.88 -10.48
C LEU A 231 -7.85 -12.85 -8.95
N ASN A 232 -7.29 -11.78 -8.41
CA ASN A 232 -7.48 -11.35 -7.03
C ASN A 232 -7.90 -9.88 -6.98
N MET A 233 -8.45 -9.47 -5.86
CA MET A 233 -8.61 -8.06 -5.50
C MET A 233 -7.46 -7.64 -4.60
N ASN A 234 -7.04 -6.40 -4.72
CA ASN A 234 -6.11 -5.81 -3.77
C ASN A 234 -6.59 -4.42 -3.34
N VAL A 235 -6.17 -4.01 -2.15
CA VAL A 235 -6.31 -2.65 -1.66
C VAL A 235 -4.94 -2.14 -1.31
N GLN A 236 -4.52 -1.10 -2.03
CA GLN A 236 -3.22 -0.48 -1.93
C GLN A 236 -3.34 0.84 -1.17
N SER A 237 -2.53 1.01 -0.15
CA SER A 237 -2.54 2.18 0.74
C SER A 237 -1.17 2.83 0.75
N CYS A 238 -1.06 4.06 0.23
CA CYS A 238 0.19 4.81 0.14
C CYS A 238 0.24 5.91 1.20
N PHE A 239 1.32 5.95 1.96
CA PHE A 239 1.55 6.90 3.05
C PHE A 239 2.92 7.57 2.95
N ASN A 240 3.06 8.74 3.58
CA ASN A 240 4.32 9.47 3.57
C ASN A 240 5.40 8.74 4.36
N ALA A 241 6.55 8.49 3.74
CA ALA A 241 7.69 7.85 4.38
C ALA A 241 8.61 8.87 5.03
N ASN A 242 9.16 8.54 6.21
CA ASN A 242 10.22 9.29 6.86
C ASN A 242 11.10 8.39 7.73
N ARG A 243 12.19 8.92 8.25
CA ARG A 243 13.20 8.14 9.01
C ARG A 243 12.69 7.46 10.27
N LYS A 244 11.52 7.85 10.76
CA LYS A 244 10.93 7.36 12.00
C LYS A 244 9.66 6.54 11.79
N VAL A 245 9.31 6.25 10.54
CA VAL A 245 8.17 5.37 10.24
C VAL A 245 8.63 3.92 10.22
N ARG A 246 7.84 3.08 10.88
CA ARG A 246 7.96 1.62 10.87
C ARG A 246 6.61 0.97 10.69
N VAL A 247 6.59 -0.15 9.98
CA VAL A 247 5.43 -1.01 9.84
C VAL A 247 5.67 -2.29 10.64
N PHE A 248 4.66 -2.71 11.37
CA PHE A 248 4.65 -3.92 12.20
C PHE A 248 3.52 -4.82 11.74
N ILE A 249 3.84 -6.07 11.47
CA ILE A 249 2.86 -7.06 11.03
C ILE A 249 2.90 -8.25 11.97
N PRO A 250 1.92 -8.39 12.88
CA PRO A 250 1.74 -9.61 13.65
C PRO A 250 1.55 -10.82 12.73
N TYR A 251 2.14 -11.95 13.08
CA TYR A 251 2.03 -13.15 12.29
C TYR A 251 1.74 -14.38 13.15
N ARG A 252 1.13 -15.39 12.55
CA ARG A 252 0.91 -16.67 13.20
C ARG A 252 2.23 -17.38 13.37
N ALA A 253 2.65 -17.56 14.64
CA ALA A 253 3.79 -18.39 15.00
C ALA A 253 3.49 -19.87 14.73
N GLY A 254 4.52 -20.67 14.50
CA GLY A 254 4.41 -22.12 14.31
C GLY A 254 5.38 -22.68 13.27
N ASP A 255 5.27 -23.98 13.05
CA ASP A 255 6.15 -24.78 12.21
C ASP A 255 6.22 -24.28 10.77
N VAL A 256 7.43 -24.01 10.28
CA VAL A 256 7.70 -23.56 8.90
C VAL A 256 7.24 -24.61 7.88
N ALA A 257 7.36 -25.90 8.18
CA ALA A 257 6.91 -26.94 7.25
C ALA A 257 5.39 -26.90 7.02
N LYS A 258 4.61 -26.35 7.95
CA LYS A 258 3.14 -26.24 7.85
C LYS A 258 2.69 -24.86 7.36
N LEU A 259 3.36 -23.79 7.81
CA LEU A 259 2.93 -22.42 7.60
C LEU A 259 3.73 -21.69 6.51
N GLY A 260 4.84 -22.28 6.06
CA GLY A 260 5.80 -21.62 5.17
C GLY A 260 6.67 -20.60 5.91
N ASP A 261 7.47 -19.85 5.17
CA ASP A 261 8.33 -18.80 5.71
C ASP A 261 7.52 -17.73 6.45
N ILE A 262 8.12 -17.10 7.46
CA ILE A 262 7.47 -16.04 8.24
C ILE A 262 7.23 -14.82 7.36
N VAL A 263 8.26 -14.44 6.60
CA VAL A 263 8.26 -13.27 5.74
C VAL A 263 9.00 -13.59 4.43
N ARG A 264 8.57 -13.00 3.34
CA ARG A 264 9.29 -12.98 2.07
C ARG A 264 9.89 -11.59 1.89
N ASP A 265 11.18 -11.54 1.66
CA ASP A 265 11.97 -10.31 1.48
C ASP A 265 12.71 -10.27 0.13
N ASN A 266 12.41 -11.21 -0.75
CA ASN A 266 13.09 -11.40 -2.04
C ASN A 266 12.34 -10.74 -3.22
N TYR A 267 11.54 -9.71 -2.96
CA TYR A 267 10.89 -8.92 -4.01
C TYR A 267 11.90 -8.11 -4.83
N PHE A 268 13.02 -7.70 -4.21
CA PHE A 268 14.11 -6.94 -4.82
C PHE A 268 15.45 -7.56 -4.44
N GLU A 269 16.43 -7.49 -5.33
CA GLU A 269 17.78 -8.01 -5.09
C GLU A 269 18.50 -7.34 -3.91
N ALA A 270 18.10 -6.12 -3.54
CA ALA A 270 18.74 -5.30 -2.50
C ALA A 270 18.08 -5.37 -1.11
N SER A 271 17.01 -6.15 -0.90
CA SER A 271 16.23 -6.07 0.34
C SER A 271 16.85 -6.82 1.52
N SER A 272 17.72 -7.78 1.29
CA SER A 272 18.31 -8.58 2.35
C SER A 272 19.63 -8.00 2.84
N GLY A 273 19.66 -7.52 4.09
CA GLY A 273 20.90 -7.19 4.80
C GLY A 273 21.17 -5.72 5.11
N ASP A 274 20.27 -4.78 4.77
CA ASP A 274 20.43 -3.34 5.09
C ASP A 274 19.94 -2.97 6.50
N GLY A 275 19.44 -3.94 7.27
CA GLY A 275 18.91 -3.73 8.62
C GLY A 275 17.52 -3.07 8.65
N SER A 276 16.79 -3.06 7.52
CA SER A 276 15.43 -2.54 7.47
C SER A 276 14.38 -3.53 7.97
N LEU A 277 14.68 -4.83 7.95
CA LEU A 277 13.81 -5.93 8.36
C LEU A 277 14.27 -6.54 9.68
N LEU A 278 13.35 -6.67 10.63
CA LEU A 278 13.54 -7.43 11.87
C LEU A 278 12.38 -8.41 12.02
N VAL A 279 12.72 -9.67 12.33
CA VAL A 279 11.74 -10.72 12.64
C VAL A 279 11.79 -11.01 14.13
N ASP A 280 10.77 -10.57 14.86
CA ASP A 280 10.54 -10.87 16.26
C ASP A 280 9.71 -12.17 16.37
N PRO A 281 9.70 -12.91 17.50
CA PRO A 281 8.88 -14.11 17.65
C PRO A 281 7.37 -13.94 17.41
N SER A 282 6.83 -12.71 17.45
CA SER A 282 5.40 -12.42 17.35
C SER A 282 5.01 -11.45 16.24
N TYR A 283 5.96 -10.71 15.68
CA TYR A 283 5.72 -9.76 14.60
C TYR A 283 6.93 -9.60 13.69
N VAL A 284 6.69 -9.05 12.52
CA VAL A 284 7.73 -8.54 11.62
C VAL A 284 7.74 -7.01 11.73
N GLU A 285 8.91 -6.40 11.96
CA GLU A 285 9.13 -4.97 11.85
C GLU A 285 9.83 -4.66 10.54
N PHE A 286 9.27 -3.72 9.78
CA PHE A 286 9.86 -3.25 8.54
C PHE A 286 9.97 -1.73 8.53
N LYS A 287 11.20 -1.24 8.31
CA LYS A 287 11.51 0.18 8.28
C LYS A 287 11.21 0.76 6.91
N VAL A 288 10.32 1.74 6.88
CA VAL A 288 9.83 2.35 5.64
C VAL A 288 10.23 3.82 5.57
N ASP A 289 11.53 4.06 5.45
CA ASP A 289 12.14 5.40 5.57
C ASP A 289 12.34 6.12 4.22
N GLY A 290 11.92 5.52 3.12
CA GLY A 290 12.05 6.08 1.78
C GLY A 290 13.49 6.20 1.28
N ARG A 291 14.45 5.43 1.84
CA ARG A 291 15.87 5.54 1.47
C ARG A 291 16.33 4.53 0.44
N ASN A 292 15.79 3.32 0.50
CA ASN A 292 16.12 2.25 -0.42
C ASN A 292 14.83 1.59 -0.88
N MET A 293 14.75 1.23 -2.16
CA MET A 293 13.66 0.41 -2.67
C MET A 293 13.74 -0.97 -2.04
N SER A 294 12.71 -1.35 -1.30
CA SER A 294 12.64 -2.65 -0.63
C SER A 294 11.19 -3.07 -0.40
N GLY A 295 10.95 -4.36 -0.20
CA GLY A 295 9.60 -4.86 0.02
C GLY A 295 9.58 -6.20 0.71
N ILE A 296 8.53 -6.43 1.48
CA ILE A 296 8.26 -7.68 2.18
C ILE A 296 6.84 -8.17 1.93
N GLY A 297 6.61 -9.46 2.10
CA GLY A 297 5.28 -10.06 2.02
C GLY A 297 5.05 -11.10 3.10
N ILE A 298 3.79 -11.23 3.53
CA ILE A 298 3.33 -12.23 4.50
C ILE A 298 2.25 -13.08 3.87
N SER A 299 2.46 -14.38 3.82
CA SER A 299 1.50 -15.33 3.21
C SER A 299 0.17 -15.38 3.96
N GLY A 300 -0.89 -15.84 3.28
CA GLY A 300 -2.21 -16.03 3.92
C GLY A 300 -2.21 -17.03 5.08
N ARG A 301 -1.25 -17.95 5.12
CA ARG A 301 -1.08 -18.91 6.24
C ARG A 301 -0.48 -18.25 7.49
N ARG A 302 0.35 -17.22 7.30
CA ARG A 302 1.02 -16.49 8.37
C ARG A 302 0.27 -15.24 8.83
N SER A 303 -0.46 -14.60 7.93
CA SER A 303 -1.17 -13.35 8.23
C SER A 303 -2.21 -13.49 9.33
N GLU A 304 -2.29 -12.51 10.23
CA GLU A 304 -3.33 -12.35 11.24
C GLU A 304 -4.43 -11.35 10.82
N GLY A 305 -4.34 -10.74 9.60
CA GLY A 305 -5.33 -9.81 9.07
C GLY A 305 -5.19 -8.38 9.62
N ILE A 306 -4.05 -8.05 10.21
CA ILE A 306 -3.76 -6.73 10.78
C ILE A 306 -2.33 -6.30 10.42
N ALA A 307 -2.15 -5.00 10.19
CA ALA A 307 -0.86 -4.34 10.16
C ALA A 307 -0.96 -3.00 10.89
N VAL A 308 0.15 -2.57 11.49
CA VAL A 308 0.27 -1.31 12.20
C VAL A 308 1.44 -0.53 11.64
N SER A 309 1.26 0.75 11.38
CA SER A 309 2.34 1.67 11.04
C SER A 309 2.40 2.78 12.09
N PHE A 310 3.61 3.13 12.53
CA PHE A 310 3.82 4.21 13.48
C PHE A 310 4.81 5.24 12.94
N ASP A 311 4.34 6.47 12.80
CA ASP A 311 5.15 7.65 12.52
C ASP A 311 5.44 8.38 13.82
N ALA A 312 6.65 8.20 14.33
CA ALA A 312 7.05 8.77 15.61
C ALA A 312 7.30 10.30 15.52
N TYR A 313 7.56 10.87 14.34
CA TYR A 313 7.68 12.31 14.18
C TYR A 313 6.32 13.00 14.30
N ASN A 314 5.36 12.53 13.53
CA ASN A 314 4.03 13.14 13.47
C ASN A 314 3.08 12.60 14.54
N LYS A 315 3.52 11.60 15.33
CA LYS A 315 2.72 10.91 16.36
C LYS A 315 1.40 10.39 15.78
N ILE A 316 1.53 9.65 14.69
CA ILE A 316 0.42 9.03 13.98
C ILE A 316 0.58 7.52 14.05
N LEU A 317 -0.44 6.86 14.57
CA LEU A 317 -0.59 5.40 14.52
C LEU A 317 -1.63 5.08 13.46
N THR A 318 -1.23 4.34 12.42
CA THR A 318 -2.12 3.81 11.40
C THR A 318 -2.33 2.33 11.63
N VAL A 319 -3.59 1.89 11.67
CA VAL A 319 -3.96 0.47 11.77
C VAL A 319 -4.74 0.08 10.53
N ILE A 320 -4.31 -0.98 9.87
CA ILE A 320 -5.03 -1.60 8.74
C ILE A 320 -5.54 -2.96 9.20
N LEU A 321 -6.86 -3.13 9.15
CA LEU A 321 -7.53 -4.42 9.30
C LEU A 321 -8.10 -4.85 7.96
N TYR A 322 -7.93 -6.12 7.62
CA TYR A 322 -8.54 -6.67 6.41
C TYR A 322 -9.11 -8.07 6.65
N ILE A 323 -10.14 -8.39 5.87
CA ILE A 323 -10.75 -9.71 5.97
C ILE A 323 -9.80 -10.76 5.42
N LYS A 324 -9.50 -11.72 6.28
CA LYS A 324 -8.85 -12.97 5.92
C LYS A 324 -9.89 -14.08 6.05
N PRO A 325 -10.24 -14.79 4.97
CA PRO A 325 -11.14 -15.93 5.06
C PRO A 325 -10.59 -17.02 5.98
N SER A 326 -11.48 -17.74 6.65
CA SER A 326 -11.12 -18.91 7.44
C SER A 326 -10.62 -20.04 6.52
N GLY A 327 -9.65 -20.81 7.00
CA GLY A 327 -9.10 -21.95 6.26
C GLY A 327 -7.85 -21.63 5.45
N ASN A 328 -7.40 -22.62 4.68
CA ASN A 328 -6.19 -22.52 3.85
C ASN A 328 -6.58 -22.04 2.45
N CYS A 329 -6.75 -20.73 2.29
CA CYS A 329 -7.04 -20.12 0.99
C CYS A 329 -5.76 -19.91 0.20
N ALA A 330 -5.83 -20.16 -1.11
CA ALA A 330 -4.76 -19.86 -2.05
C ALA A 330 -4.70 -18.36 -2.35
N TYR A 331 -3.51 -17.80 -2.38
CA TYR A 331 -3.25 -16.42 -2.81
C TYR A 331 -2.42 -16.44 -4.09
N LEU A 332 -2.72 -15.55 -5.04
CA LEU A 332 -2.00 -15.50 -6.30
C LEU A 332 -0.63 -14.84 -6.11
N GLN A 333 0.37 -15.41 -6.77
CA GLN A 333 1.73 -14.87 -6.82
C GLN A 333 1.74 -13.58 -7.64
N ASN A 334 2.20 -12.46 -7.04
CA ASN A 334 2.27 -11.15 -7.67
C ASN A 334 3.68 -10.77 -8.18
N ALA A 335 4.71 -11.56 -7.87
CA ALA A 335 6.07 -11.25 -8.33
C ALA A 335 6.16 -11.29 -9.85
N TRP A 336 6.96 -10.38 -10.43
CA TRP A 336 7.20 -10.27 -11.88
C TRP A 336 8.04 -11.44 -12.42
N ARG A 337 7.58 -12.65 -12.23
CA ARG A 337 8.18 -13.88 -12.78
C ARG A 337 7.15 -14.59 -13.63
N ARG A 338 7.53 -14.94 -14.84
CA ARG A 338 6.65 -15.67 -15.76
C ARG A 338 6.58 -17.16 -15.44
N SER A 339 7.62 -17.71 -14.84
CA SER A 339 7.68 -19.14 -14.51
C SER A 339 8.58 -19.38 -13.31
N GLY A 340 8.24 -20.39 -12.55
CA GLY A 340 9.00 -20.84 -11.39
C GLY A 340 8.32 -20.50 -10.06
N GLY A 341 7.95 -21.53 -9.31
CA GLY A 341 7.23 -21.45 -8.05
C GLY A 341 5.76 -21.80 -8.19
N ASP A 342 5.13 -21.96 -7.06
CA ASP A 342 3.69 -22.20 -6.96
C ASP A 342 2.94 -20.90 -7.23
N ARG A 343 2.11 -20.86 -8.27
CA ARG A 343 1.28 -19.70 -8.63
C ARG A 343 0.27 -19.31 -7.56
N PHE A 344 0.02 -20.21 -6.61
CA PHE A 344 -0.90 -20.03 -5.48
C PHE A 344 -0.18 -19.79 -4.15
N ASP A 345 1.11 -19.57 -4.19
CA ASP A 345 1.92 -19.22 -3.02
C ASP A 345 2.16 -17.70 -2.96
N GLY A 346 1.08 -16.93 -3.02
CA GLY A 346 1.10 -15.48 -2.89
C GLY A 346 0.95 -14.99 -1.46
N ASP A 347 1.02 -13.68 -1.28
CA ASP A 347 0.90 -13.01 0.00
C ASP A 347 -0.51 -12.48 0.24
N ALA A 348 -0.93 -12.44 1.51
CA ALA A 348 -2.16 -11.79 1.94
C ALA A 348 -1.96 -10.30 2.23
N ILE A 349 -0.72 -9.91 2.53
CA ILE A 349 -0.30 -8.54 2.74
C ILE A 349 1.14 -8.37 2.27
N SER A 350 1.45 -7.25 1.64
CA SER A 350 2.81 -6.81 1.33
C SER A 350 3.04 -5.38 1.80
N VAL A 351 4.31 -5.05 2.06
CA VAL A 351 4.75 -3.69 2.35
C VAL A 351 5.87 -3.33 1.41
N TYR A 352 5.78 -2.15 0.84
CA TYR A 352 6.80 -1.57 -0.03
C TYR A 352 7.33 -0.27 0.53
N ASN A 353 8.62 -0.09 0.48
CA ASN A 353 9.34 1.12 0.80
C ASN A 353 9.87 1.75 -0.49
N ASN A 354 9.31 2.88 -0.92
CA ASN A 354 9.76 3.58 -2.12
C ASN A 354 11.00 4.42 -1.80
N GLY A 355 12.08 4.08 -2.45
CA GLY A 355 13.33 4.81 -2.32
C GLY A 355 14.13 4.71 -3.61
N PRO A 356 15.20 5.51 -3.76
CA PRO A 356 16.08 5.40 -4.91
C PRO A 356 16.73 4.01 -4.97
N LEU A 357 16.84 3.45 -6.18
CA LEU A 357 17.59 2.21 -6.45
C LEU A 357 19.09 2.35 -6.10
N ALA A 358 19.61 3.58 -6.10
CA ALA A 358 20.97 3.90 -5.70
C ALA A 358 20.97 5.17 -4.86
N ARG A 359 21.89 5.27 -3.89
CA ARG A 359 22.04 6.42 -2.96
C ARG A 359 22.24 7.79 -3.63
N THR A 360 22.39 7.83 -4.95
CA THR A 360 22.70 9.03 -5.73
C THR A 360 21.51 9.73 -6.37
N SER A 361 20.30 9.14 -6.35
CA SER A 361 19.11 9.79 -6.91
C SER A 361 18.46 10.74 -5.92
N ALA A 362 17.97 11.88 -6.42
CA ALA A 362 17.29 12.90 -5.62
C ALA A 362 16.05 12.30 -4.91
N ALA A 363 15.85 12.71 -3.66
CA ALA A 363 14.80 12.23 -2.79
C ALA A 363 13.41 12.86 -3.14
N ALA A 364 12.99 12.78 -4.40
CA ALA A 364 11.63 13.12 -4.76
C ALA A 364 10.72 11.93 -4.43
N ASP A 365 9.58 12.21 -3.81
CA ASP A 365 8.46 11.30 -3.65
C ASP A 365 8.69 10.08 -2.74
N ARG A 366 9.04 10.33 -1.48
CA ARG A 366 9.19 9.27 -0.47
C ARG A 366 7.84 8.83 0.05
N PHE A 367 7.47 7.60 -0.27
CA PHE A 367 6.29 6.96 0.30
C PHE A 367 6.57 5.51 0.67
N TYR A 368 5.68 4.94 1.43
CA TYR A 368 5.58 3.49 1.60
C TYR A 368 4.16 3.06 1.30
N GLU A 369 4.04 1.80 1.00
CA GLU A 369 2.77 1.20 0.63
C GLU A 369 2.50 -0.03 1.48
N ILE A 370 1.26 -0.18 1.91
CA ILE A 370 0.73 -1.41 2.48
C ILE A 370 -0.36 -1.90 1.55
N THR A 371 -0.19 -3.10 0.98
CA THR A 371 -1.17 -3.70 0.08
C THR A 371 -1.73 -4.97 0.68
N THR A 372 -3.06 -5.06 0.78
CA THR A 372 -3.77 -6.27 1.21
C THR A 372 -4.42 -6.96 0.03
N TYR A 373 -4.44 -8.28 0.04
CA TYR A 373 -4.94 -9.09 -1.08
C TYR A 373 -6.09 -10.00 -0.67
N SER A 374 -7.05 -10.17 -1.57
CA SER A 374 -8.01 -11.28 -1.46
C SER A 374 -7.34 -12.61 -1.85
N PRO A 375 -7.88 -13.75 -1.42
CA PRO A 375 -7.54 -15.02 -2.07
C PRO A 375 -7.82 -15.00 -3.57
N ALA A 376 -7.28 -16.00 -4.27
CA ALA A 376 -7.59 -16.26 -5.66
C ALA A 376 -9.09 -16.43 -5.87
N LEU A 377 -9.63 -15.76 -6.89
CA LEU A 377 -11.06 -15.72 -7.19
C LEU A 377 -11.42 -16.79 -8.21
N GLU A 378 -11.91 -17.90 -7.73
CA GLU A 378 -12.53 -18.95 -8.56
C GLU A 378 -14.03 -18.70 -8.63
N LEU A 379 -14.50 -18.01 -9.68
CA LEU A 379 -15.88 -17.54 -9.79
C LEU A 379 -16.58 -18.12 -11.01
N ALA A 380 -17.68 -18.83 -10.79
CA ALA A 380 -18.63 -19.14 -11.87
C ALA A 380 -19.24 -17.85 -12.45
N ALA A 381 -19.79 -17.93 -13.65
CA ALA A 381 -20.50 -16.81 -14.30
C ALA A 381 -21.58 -16.24 -13.37
N GLY A 382 -21.64 -14.91 -13.24
CA GLY A 382 -22.56 -14.18 -12.38
C GLY A 382 -22.27 -14.25 -10.89
N LYS A 383 -21.22 -14.97 -10.44
CA LYS A 383 -20.85 -15.04 -9.01
C LYS A 383 -19.89 -13.92 -8.64
N SER A 384 -19.90 -13.58 -7.35
CA SER A 384 -19.13 -12.47 -6.80
C SER A 384 -18.36 -12.90 -5.56
N GLN A 385 -17.28 -12.18 -5.28
CA GLN A 385 -16.55 -12.22 -4.02
C GLN A 385 -16.20 -10.80 -3.60
N PHE A 386 -15.88 -10.59 -2.33
CA PHE A 386 -15.53 -9.27 -1.81
C PHE A 386 -14.22 -9.31 -1.01
N HIS A 387 -13.57 -8.16 -0.95
CA HIS A 387 -12.45 -7.87 -0.07
C HIS A 387 -12.76 -6.60 0.71
N LEU A 388 -12.58 -6.63 2.02
CA LEU A 388 -12.86 -5.52 2.91
C LEU A 388 -11.61 -5.14 3.66
N GLN A 389 -11.29 -3.85 3.61
CA GLN A 389 -10.23 -3.23 4.40
C GLN A 389 -10.79 -2.11 5.26
N ARG A 390 -10.23 -1.92 6.44
CA ARG A 390 -10.48 -0.79 7.32
C ARG A 390 -9.17 -0.12 7.66
N THR A 391 -9.15 1.19 7.50
CA THR A 391 -8.00 2.03 7.83
C THR A 391 -8.39 2.95 8.97
N PHE A 392 -7.56 2.96 10.00
CA PHE A 392 -7.74 3.80 11.20
C PHE A 392 -6.48 4.63 11.40
N HIS A 393 -6.62 5.93 11.51
CA HIS A 393 -5.54 6.83 11.87
C HIS A 393 -5.82 7.45 13.23
N PHE A 394 -4.89 7.30 14.14
CA PHE A 394 -4.92 7.85 15.47
C PHE A 394 -3.80 8.86 15.64
N GLY A 395 -4.14 10.04 16.16
CA GLY A 395 -3.17 11.08 16.52
C GLY A 395 -3.27 11.42 17.99
N GLY A 396 -2.16 11.47 18.71
CA GLY A 396 -2.21 11.73 20.14
C GLY A 396 -0.86 11.61 20.84
N SER A 397 -0.90 11.45 22.17
CA SER A 397 0.31 11.16 22.93
C SER A 397 0.86 9.79 22.56
N GLU A 398 2.18 9.63 22.60
CA GLU A 398 2.81 8.33 22.35
C GLU A 398 2.34 7.26 23.32
N TYR A 399 2.01 7.65 24.57
CA TYR A 399 1.46 6.74 25.55
C TYR A 399 0.11 6.16 25.10
N ASP A 400 -0.83 7.03 24.68
CA ASP A 400 -2.16 6.60 24.22
C ASP A 400 -2.06 5.75 22.95
N LEU A 401 -1.22 6.17 21.98
CA LEU A 401 -0.99 5.43 20.76
C LEU A 401 -0.34 4.06 21.03
N GLY A 402 0.62 4.01 21.94
CA GLY A 402 1.24 2.77 22.39
C GLY A 402 0.27 1.83 23.10
N LEU A 403 -0.67 2.37 23.88
CA LEU A 403 -1.71 1.57 24.53
C LEU A 403 -2.67 0.96 23.50
N ILE A 404 -3.08 1.73 22.49
CA ILE A 404 -3.91 1.22 21.38
C ILE A 404 -3.18 0.09 20.66
N SER A 405 -1.92 0.32 20.24
CA SER A 405 -1.11 -0.69 19.57
C SER A 405 -0.96 -1.97 20.41
N TYR A 406 -0.62 -1.82 21.69
CA TYR A 406 -0.44 -2.96 22.58
C TYR A 406 -1.71 -3.80 22.74
N LYS A 407 -2.86 -3.15 22.91
CA LYS A 407 -4.15 -3.84 23.04
C LYS A 407 -4.53 -4.60 21.76
N LEU A 408 -4.15 -4.11 20.59
CA LEU A 408 -4.48 -4.72 19.30
C LEU A 408 -3.50 -5.81 18.87
N THR A 409 -2.22 -5.64 19.18
CA THR A 409 -1.14 -6.45 18.59
C THR A 409 -0.14 -7.01 19.60
N GLY A 410 -0.19 -6.59 20.85
CA GLY A 410 0.83 -6.89 21.86
C GLY A 410 2.13 -6.08 21.71
N ILE A 411 2.22 -5.15 20.74
CA ILE A 411 3.44 -4.37 20.43
C ILE A 411 3.43 -3.09 21.25
N ALA A 412 4.38 -2.95 22.17
CA ALA A 412 4.50 -1.80 23.06
C ALA A 412 5.16 -0.59 22.38
N ILE A 413 5.00 0.62 22.99
CA ILE A 413 5.51 1.88 22.45
C ILE A 413 7.03 1.89 22.20
N GLY A 414 7.82 1.29 23.09
CA GLY A 414 9.27 1.17 22.90
C GLY A 414 9.62 0.40 21.63
N GLN A 415 8.90 -0.69 21.37
CA GLN A 415 9.03 -1.47 20.14
C GLN A 415 8.63 -0.65 18.91
N LEU A 416 7.51 0.10 18.99
CA LEU A 416 7.08 0.99 17.92
C LEU A 416 8.13 2.05 17.54
N ARG A 417 8.96 2.48 18.49
CA ARG A 417 10.10 3.38 18.25
C ARG A 417 11.33 2.68 17.67
N GLY A 418 11.35 1.34 17.66
CA GLY A 418 12.52 0.54 17.35
C GLY A 418 13.60 0.59 18.43
N GLU A 419 13.19 0.84 19.68
CA GLU A 419 14.07 0.70 20.85
C GLU A 419 14.27 -0.78 21.12
N LYS A 420 15.52 -1.24 21.11
CA LYS A 420 15.84 -2.63 21.48
C LYS A 420 15.63 -2.79 22.99
N GLN A 421 14.90 -3.81 23.39
CA GLN A 421 14.81 -4.24 24.79
C GLN A 421 16.16 -4.79 25.29
#